data_872aa1c15ac901d6afba07eb7a77a8c2
#
_entry.id   872aa1c15ac901d6afba07eb7a77a8c2
#
_cell.length_a   1.000
_cell.length_b   1.000
_cell.length_c   1.000
_cell.angle_alpha   90.00
_cell.angle_beta   90.00
_cell.angle_gamma   90.00
#
_symmetry.space_group_name_H-M   'P 1'
#
loop_
_entity.id
_entity.type
_entity.pdbx_description
1 polymer ?
#
loop_
_entity_poly.entity_id
_entity_poly.type
_entity_poly.pdbx_seq_one_letter_code
_entity_poly.pdbx_strand_id
1 'polypeptide(L)'
;YKKELFEAIKKFAINIAKKQSGFRKESRKILLESRKKSYDEIRDRIKTDPKVILFSTFDGRSYGDSPKAIYEYMLTQEKFEDYTFVWAFRNPKQFTFVLDNPNTYIVTVNTKDYEIAAATAKYWVYNYRMSDHIYPKDDQVYIQLWHGTPLKRLGYDINISDNAMNSKSEIREKYKVDASKFKYILAPSHFAAEKFISAWNLEAIGRTDTVLELGYPR
;
A
#
# COMPACT_ATOMS: atom_id res chain seq x y z
N TYR A 1 -8.83 25.21 -45.19
CA TYR A 1 -10.15 25.15 -44.52
C TYR A 1 -10.38 23.80 -43.79
N LYS A 2 -10.31 22.64 -44.46
CA LYS A 2 -10.51 21.32 -43.82
C LYS A 2 -9.43 20.97 -42.76
N LYS A 3 -8.18 21.34 -43.02
CA LYS A 3 -7.05 21.10 -42.11
C LYS A 3 -7.13 22.00 -40.87
N GLU A 4 -7.53 23.25 -41.04
CA GLU A 4 -7.72 24.24 -39.97
C GLU A 4 -8.89 23.85 -39.06
N LEU A 5 -10.01 23.40 -39.64
CA LEU A 5 -11.17 22.89 -38.90
C LEU A 5 -10.80 21.65 -38.06
N PHE A 6 -10.03 20.73 -38.65
CA PHE A 6 -9.57 19.52 -37.93
C PHE A 6 -8.69 19.88 -36.72
N GLU A 7 -7.74 20.81 -36.88
CA GLU A 7 -6.90 21.26 -35.77
C GLU A 7 -7.70 22.03 -34.69
N ALA A 8 -8.72 22.78 -35.06
CA ALA A 8 -9.61 23.43 -34.11
C ALA A 8 -10.42 22.43 -33.29
N ILE A 9 -10.99 21.39 -33.94
CA ILE A 9 -11.71 20.30 -33.27
C ILE A 9 -10.79 19.53 -32.32
N LYS A 10 -9.56 19.23 -32.74
CA LYS A 10 -8.56 18.58 -31.92
C LYS A 10 -8.19 19.39 -30.67
N LYS A 11 -7.95 20.69 -30.81
CA LYS A 11 -7.71 21.61 -29.67
C LYS A 11 -8.90 21.63 -28.71
N PHE A 12 -10.12 21.70 -29.23
CA PHE A 12 -11.34 21.67 -28.40
C PHE A 12 -11.49 20.37 -27.62
N ALA A 13 -11.30 19.23 -28.28
CA ALA A 13 -11.34 17.90 -27.63
C ALA A 13 -10.26 17.78 -26.52
N ILE A 14 -9.04 18.25 -26.77
CA ILE A 14 -7.96 18.30 -25.79
C ILE A 14 -8.33 19.16 -24.58
N ASN A 15 -8.95 20.33 -24.79
CA ASN A 15 -9.38 21.21 -23.71
C ASN A 15 -10.51 20.59 -22.86
N ILE A 16 -11.48 19.92 -23.48
CA ILE A 16 -12.52 19.18 -22.76
C ILE A 16 -11.88 18.05 -21.91
N ALA A 17 -10.97 17.26 -22.49
CA ALA A 17 -10.29 16.19 -21.81
C ALA A 17 -9.46 16.70 -20.60
N LYS A 18 -8.77 17.84 -20.72
CA LYS A 18 -8.05 18.50 -19.63
C LYS A 18 -8.99 18.97 -18.52
N LYS A 19 -10.13 19.60 -18.86
CA LYS A 19 -11.14 20.01 -17.86
C LYS A 19 -11.72 18.80 -17.10
N GLN A 20 -12.05 17.72 -17.80
CA GLN A 20 -12.54 16.49 -17.19
C GLN A 20 -11.50 15.83 -16.31
N SER A 21 -10.22 15.81 -16.72
CA SER A 21 -9.13 15.26 -15.90
C SER A 21 -8.88 16.09 -14.65
N GLY A 22 -8.94 17.42 -14.74
CA GLY A 22 -8.86 18.33 -13.59
C GLY A 22 -9.98 18.11 -12.59
N PHE A 23 -11.22 18.02 -13.06
CA PHE A 23 -12.38 17.73 -12.21
C PHE A 23 -12.27 16.36 -11.52
N ARG A 24 -11.86 15.33 -12.25
CA ARG A 24 -11.63 13.98 -11.67
C ARG A 24 -10.52 14.00 -10.62
N LYS A 25 -9.46 14.78 -10.85
CA LYS A 25 -8.34 14.90 -9.90
C LYS A 25 -8.79 15.58 -8.60
N GLU A 26 -9.54 16.68 -8.71
CA GLU A 26 -10.08 17.40 -7.56
C GLU A 26 -11.08 16.55 -6.77
N SER A 27 -12.01 15.89 -7.46
CA SER A 27 -12.97 14.98 -6.81
C SER A 27 -12.27 13.83 -6.07
N ARG A 28 -11.18 13.28 -6.63
CA ARG A 28 -10.38 12.25 -5.96
C ARG A 28 -9.69 12.79 -4.71
N LYS A 29 -9.18 14.02 -4.76
CA LYS A 29 -8.54 14.68 -3.62
C LYS A 29 -9.54 14.89 -2.48
N ILE A 30 -10.72 15.46 -2.78
CA ILE A 30 -11.80 15.67 -1.79
C ILE A 30 -12.22 14.33 -1.17
N LEU A 31 -12.40 13.29 -1.97
CA LEU A 31 -12.75 11.95 -1.48
C LEU A 31 -11.66 11.38 -0.58
N LEU A 32 -10.39 11.55 -0.94
CA LEU A 32 -9.27 11.09 -0.12
C LEU A 32 -9.21 11.83 1.23
N GLU A 33 -9.38 13.14 1.23
CA GLU A 33 -9.42 13.96 2.45
C GLU A 33 -10.59 13.56 3.36
N SER A 34 -11.78 13.34 2.79
CA SER A 34 -12.93 12.84 3.52
C SER A 34 -12.67 11.46 4.16
N ARG A 35 -12.06 10.54 3.40
CA ARG A 35 -11.68 9.22 3.91
C ARG A 35 -10.61 9.30 5.00
N LYS A 36 -9.61 10.17 4.84
CA LYS A 36 -8.59 10.40 5.88
C LYS A 36 -9.24 10.86 7.18
N LYS A 37 -10.12 11.86 7.10
CA LYS A 37 -10.85 12.34 8.28
C LYS A 37 -11.67 11.24 8.96
N SER A 38 -12.39 10.43 8.19
CA SER A 38 -13.15 9.30 8.71
C SER A 38 -12.24 8.27 9.40
N TYR A 39 -11.07 7.98 8.80
CA TYR A 39 -10.10 7.07 9.39
C TYR A 39 -9.46 7.66 10.66
N ASP A 40 -9.17 8.96 10.71
CA ASP A 40 -8.66 9.63 11.91
C ASP A 40 -9.58 9.46 13.10
N GLU A 41 -10.90 9.64 12.89
CA GLU A 41 -11.90 9.44 13.95
C GLU A 41 -11.91 8.01 14.51
N ILE A 42 -11.69 7.01 13.65
CA ILE A 42 -11.58 5.60 14.05
C ILE A 42 -10.26 5.38 14.79
N ARG A 43 -9.15 5.81 14.18
CA ARG A 43 -7.79 5.63 14.66
C ARG A 43 -7.59 6.21 16.07
N ASP A 44 -8.11 7.40 16.32
CA ASP A 44 -7.93 8.11 17.59
C ASP A 44 -8.78 7.51 18.73
N ARG A 45 -9.86 6.81 18.40
CA ARG A 45 -10.71 6.13 19.39
C ARG A 45 -10.28 4.72 19.73
N ILE A 46 -9.64 4.04 18.82
CA ILE A 46 -9.27 2.63 18.96
C ILE A 46 -7.84 2.52 19.51
N LYS A 47 -7.64 1.77 20.57
CA LYS A 47 -6.32 1.43 21.08
C LYS A 47 -5.68 0.34 20.23
N THR A 48 -4.37 0.43 20.04
CA THR A 48 -3.57 -0.61 19.40
C THR A 48 -3.52 -1.84 20.31
N ASP A 49 -3.79 -3.01 19.73
CA ASP A 49 -3.64 -4.28 20.42
C ASP A 49 -2.29 -4.91 20.00
N PRO A 50 -1.37 -5.18 20.94
CA PRO A 50 -0.03 -5.70 20.64
C PRO A 50 -0.04 -7.11 20.03
N LYS A 51 -1.15 -7.84 20.14
CA LYS A 51 -1.30 -9.21 19.65
C LYS A 51 -2.13 -9.33 18.36
N VAL A 52 -2.53 -8.23 17.76
CA VAL A 52 -3.26 -8.23 16.49
C VAL A 52 -2.31 -7.95 15.33
N ILE A 53 -2.37 -8.79 14.30
CA ILE A 53 -1.58 -8.67 13.07
C ILE A 53 -2.52 -8.61 11.87
N LEU A 54 -2.37 -7.59 11.04
CA LEU A 54 -3.13 -7.38 9.81
C LEU A 54 -2.30 -7.78 8.60
N PHE A 55 -2.80 -8.72 7.80
CA PHE A 55 -2.18 -9.20 6.58
C PHE A 55 -2.93 -8.77 5.34
N SER A 56 -2.20 -8.48 4.27
CA SER A 56 -2.78 -8.31 2.94
C SER A 56 -1.76 -8.63 1.84
N THR A 57 -2.22 -9.28 0.79
CA THR A 57 -1.41 -9.62 -0.37
C THR A 57 -2.00 -8.99 -1.62
N PHE A 58 -1.17 -8.26 -2.39
CA PHE A 58 -1.55 -7.56 -3.62
C PHE A 58 -2.85 -6.75 -3.48
N ASP A 59 -2.95 -5.97 -2.39
CA ASP A 59 -4.13 -5.15 -2.09
C ASP A 59 -5.41 -5.99 -1.95
N GLY A 60 -5.29 -7.13 -1.26
CA GLY A 60 -6.40 -8.03 -0.95
C GLY A 60 -6.89 -8.91 -2.11
N ARG A 61 -6.10 -9.06 -3.18
CA ARG A 61 -6.50 -9.85 -4.37
C ARG A 61 -6.15 -11.33 -4.27
N SER A 62 -5.25 -11.72 -3.38
CA SER A 62 -4.82 -13.11 -3.28
C SER A 62 -4.43 -13.48 -1.84
N TYR A 63 -4.38 -14.78 -1.60
CA TYR A 63 -3.73 -15.38 -0.44
C TYR A 63 -2.43 -16.03 -0.91
N GLY A 64 -1.29 -15.43 -0.63
CA GLY A 64 -0.02 -15.90 -1.20
C GLY A 64 1.18 -15.05 -0.81
N ASP A 65 2.29 -15.31 -1.50
CA ASP A 65 3.54 -14.56 -1.36
C ASP A 65 4.08 -14.51 0.08
N SER A 66 4.98 -13.60 0.38
CA SER A 66 5.63 -13.46 1.69
C SER A 66 4.66 -13.27 2.87
N PRO A 67 3.56 -12.50 2.76
CA PRO A 67 2.58 -12.42 3.86
C PRO A 67 2.00 -13.78 4.25
N LYS A 68 1.66 -14.64 3.25
CA LYS A 68 1.19 -16.00 3.50
C LYS A 68 2.25 -16.83 4.23
N ALA A 69 3.49 -16.82 3.75
CA ALA A 69 4.56 -17.61 4.34
C ALA A 69 4.82 -17.22 5.81
N ILE A 70 4.81 -15.93 6.12
CA ILE A 70 4.94 -15.44 7.50
C ILE A 70 3.76 -15.91 8.35
N TYR A 71 2.53 -15.75 7.87
CA TYR A 71 1.33 -16.15 8.58
C TYR A 71 1.31 -17.67 8.87
N GLU A 72 1.56 -18.51 7.86
CA GLU A 72 1.59 -19.98 8.03
C GLU A 72 2.70 -20.42 8.98
N TYR A 73 3.88 -19.76 8.94
CA TYR A 73 4.92 -20.00 9.92
C TYR A 73 4.48 -19.64 11.34
N MET A 74 3.83 -18.49 11.53
CA MET A 74 3.35 -18.04 12.84
C MET A 74 2.35 -19.04 13.46
N LEU A 75 1.47 -19.63 12.64
CA LEU A 75 0.52 -20.65 13.10
C LEU A 75 1.19 -21.91 13.68
N THR A 76 2.45 -22.17 13.34
CA THR A 76 3.22 -23.32 13.86
C THR A 76 4.00 -23.03 15.14
N GLN A 77 3.96 -21.77 15.62
CA GLN A 77 4.80 -21.35 16.73
C GLN A 77 3.97 -21.02 17.99
N GLU A 78 4.21 -21.70 19.08
CA GLU A 78 3.53 -21.50 20.39
C GLU A 78 3.48 -20.04 20.84
N LYS A 79 4.54 -19.28 20.60
CA LYS A 79 4.62 -17.85 20.98
C LYS A 79 3.58 -16.95 20.30
N PHE A 80 2.87 -17.45 19.30
CA PHE A 80 1.80 -16.74 18.59
C PHE A 80 0.41 -17.34 18.82
N GLU A 81 0.24 -18.34 19.70
CA GLU A 81 -1.05 -18.98 19.96
C GLU A 81 -2.14 -18.02 20.45
N ASP A 82 -1.75 -16.98 21.16
CA ASP A 82 -2.65 -15.94 21.68
C ASP A 82 -2.73 -14.67 20.80
N TYR A 83 -2.16 -14.73 19.59
CA TYR A 83 -2.27 -13.66 18.61
C TYR A 83 -3.54 -13.79 17.77
N THR A 84 -4.07 -12.66 17.37
CA THR A 84 -5.18 -12.55 16.42
C THR A 84 -4.66 -12.17 15.05
N PHE A 85 -5.00 -12.97 14.05
CA PHE A 85 -4.61 -12.75 12.67
C PHE A 85 -5.81 -12.22 11.87
N VAL A 86 -5.65 -11.09 11.21
CA VAL A 86 -6.68 -10.48 10.37
C VAL A 86 -6.20 -10.43 8.93
N TRP A 87 -6.93 -11.07 8.02
CA TRP A 87 -6.66 -11.01 6.59
C TRP A 87 -7.60 -10.02 5.90
N ALA A 88 -7.04 -9.07 5.17
CA ALA A 88 -7.79 -8.11 4.37
C ALA A 88 -7.87 -8.56 2.91
N PHE A 89 -9.09 -8.89 2.43
CA PHE A 89 -9.34 -9.30 1.05
C PHE A 89 -10.33 -8.37 0.35
N ARG A 90 -10.21 -8.22 -0.99
CA ARG A 90 -11.22 -7.53 -1.82
C ARG A 90 -12.48 -8.38 -2.00
N ASN A 91 -12.31 -9.68 -2.14
CA ASN A 91 -13.41 -10.64 -2.24
C ASN A 91 -13.22 -11.76 -1.20
N PRO A 92 -13.64 -11.55 0.04
CA PRO A 92 -13.43 -12.50 1.13
C PRO A 92 -14.04 -13.87 0.90
N LYS A 93 -15.10 -13.98 0.08
CA LYS A 93 -15.76 -15.27 -0.23
C LYS A 93 -14.83 -16.27 -0.90
N GLN A 94 -13.76 -15.81 -1.58
CA GLN A 94 -12.79 -16.68 -2.25
C GLN A 94 -11.76 -17.27 -1.27
N PHE A 95 -11.67 -16.75 -0.06
CA PHE A 95 -10.61 -17.06 0.90
C PHE A 95 -11.14 -17.50 2.27
N THR A 96 -12.39 -17.99 2.34
CA THR A 96 -13.03 -18.41 3.60
C THR A 96 -12.29 -19.54 4.29
N PHE A 97 -11.50 -20.33 3.55
CA PHE A 97 -10.68 -21.43 4.11
C PHE A 97 -9.65 -20.95 5.16
N VAL A 98 -9.25 -19.67 5.15
CA VAL A 98 -8.34 -19.16 6.19
C VAL A 98 -9.01 -19.10 7.56
N LEU A 99 -10.35 -19.07 7.61
CA LEU A 99 -11.13 -19.08 8.87
C LEU A 99 -11.08 -20.42 9.59
N ASP A 100 -10.61 -21.50 8.93
CA ASP A 100 -10.40 -22.81 9.55
C ASP A 100 -9.19 -22.79 10.50
N ASN A 101 -8.32 -21.77 10.39
CA ASN A 101 -7.18 -21.59 11.28
C ASN A 101 -7.58 -20.86 12.57
N PRO A 102 -6.93 -21.18 13.70
CA PRO A 102 -7.24 -20.57 14.98
C PRO A 102 -7.02 -19.04 14.96
N ASN A 103 -7.85 -18.31 15.69
CA ASN A 103 -7.74 -16.87 15.90
C ASN A 103 -7.61 -16.04 14.61
N THR A 104 -8.14 -16.55 13.50
CA THR A 104 -8.05 -15.90 12.19
C THR A 104 -9.38 -15.33 11.77
N TYR A 105 -9.36 -14.09 11.29
CA TYR A 105 -10.52 -13.32 10.86
C TYR A 105 -10.28 -12.73 9.47
N ILE A 106 -11.37 -12.42 8.77
CA ILE A 106 -11.34 -11.78 7.46
C ILE A 106 -12.09 -10.45 7.50
N VAL A 107 -11.50 -9.43 6.86
CA VAL A 107 -12.15 -8.14 6.59
C VAL A 107 -12.12 -7.82 5.10
N THR A 108 -13.06 -7.01 4.65
CA THR A 108 -13.09 -6.56 3.25
C THR A 108 -12.32 -5.25 3.11
N VAL A 109 -11.34 -5.21 2.20
CA VAL A 109 -10.55 -4.00 1.91
C VAL A 109 -11.46 -2.81 1.57
N ASN A 110 -11.10 -1.62 2.04
CA ASN A 110 -11.84 -0.37 1.87
C ASN A 110 -13.23 -0.32 2.55
N THR A 111 -13.49 -1.16 3.55
CA THR A 111 -14.66 -1.07 4.42
C THR A 111 -14.29 -0.48 5.78
N LYS A 112 -15.31 -0.14 6.57
CA LYS A 112 -15.12 0.33 7.94
C LYS A 112 -14.46 -0.74 8.84
N ASP A 113 -14.79 -2.02 8.65
CA ASP A 113 -14.18 -3.13 9.39
C ASP A 113 -12.68 -3.24 9.10
N TYR A 114 -12.27 -2.99 7.84
CA TYR A 114 -10.86 -2.91 7.48
C TYR A 114 -10.15 -1.72 8.16
N GLU A 115 -10.79 -0.56 8.23
CA GLU A 115 -10.24 0.62 8.93
C GLU A 115 -10.11 0.36 10.43
N ILE A 116 -11.09 -0.32 11.04
CA ILE A 116 -11.05 -0.76 12.45
C ILE A 116 -9.90 -1.75 12.66
N ALA A 117 -9.77 -2.77 11.80
CA ALA A 117 -8.70 -3.75 11.88
C ALA A 117 -7.31 -3.07 11.75
N ALA A 118 -7.16 -2.12 10.81
CA ALA A 118 -5.94 -1.34 10.66
C ALA A 118 -5.64 -0.50 11.92
N ALA A 119 -6.63 0.16 12.50
CA ALA A 119 -6.46 0.94 13.72
C ALA A 119 -6.15 0.08 14.96
N THR A 120 -6.59 -1.18 14.99
CA THR A 120 -6.38 -2.11 16.10
C THR A 120 -5.03 -2.82 16.02
N ALA A 121 -4.64 -3.28 14.82
CA ALA A 121 -3.47 -4.14 14.65
C ALA A 121 -2.15 -3.45 14.99
N LYS A 122 -1.34 -4.07 15.86
CA LYS A 122 0.04 -3.64 16.16
C LYS A 122 0.93 -3.77 14.94
N TYR A 123 0.79 -4.86 14.19
CA TYR A 123 1.63 -5.18 13.05
C TYR A 123 0.81 -5.25 11.77
N TRP A 124 1.32 -4.60 10.71
CA TRP A 124 0.76 -4.67 9.37
C TRP A 124 1.79 -5.33 8.45
N VAL A 125 1.39 -6.42 7.81
CA VAL A 125 2.27 -7.26 6.98
C VAL A 125 1.74 -7.28 5.56
N TYR A 126 2.34 -6.48 4.70
CA TYR A 126 1.87 -6.23 3.34
C TYR A 126 2.99 -6.41 2.30
N ASN A 127 2.64 -6.90 1.12
CA ASN A 127 3.56 -6.94 -0.01
C ASN A 127 3.20 -5.96 -1.13
N TYR A 128 2.21 -5.11 -0.90
CA TYR A 128 1.74 -4.09 -1.84
C TYR A 128 1.49 -2.78 -1.09
N ARG A 129 1.36 -1.69 -1.84
CA ARG A 129 1.08 -0.39 -1.22
C ARG A 129 -0.28 -0.38 -0.53
N MET A 130 -0.30 0.18 0.65
CA MET A 130 -1.52 0.38 1.40
C MET A 130 -2.36 1.53 0.83
N SER A 131 -3.67 1.52 1.06
CA SER A 131 -4.57 2.61 0.68
C SER A 131 -4.07 3.96 1.21
N ASP A 132 -4.18 5.01 0.40
CA ASP A 132 -3.58 6.32 0.70
C ASP A 132 -4.16 6.97 1.97
N HIS A 133 -5.43 6.67 2.31
CA HIS A 133 -6.10 7.22 3.50
C HIS A 133 -5.77 6.48 4.80
N ILE A 134 -5.19 5.28 4.73
CA ILE A 134 -4.79 4.49 5.90
C ILE A 134 -3.32 4.76 6.20
N TYR A 135 -3.01 5.06 7.44
CA TYR A 135 -1.64 5.28 7.92
C TYR A 135 -1.51 4.87 9.38
N PRO A 136 -0.32 4.38 9.79
CA PRO A 136 -0.12 3.84 11.13
C PRO A 136 -0.09 4.95 12.20
N LYS A 137 -0.37 4.55 13.43
CA LYS A 137 -0.02 5.29 14.64
C LYS A 137 1.48 5.12 14.94
N ASP A 138 2.01 5.93 15.83
CA ASP A 138 3.43 5.87 16.23
C ASP A 138 3.80 4.55 16.89
N ASP A 139 2.85 3.93 17.58
CA ASP A 139 3.02 2.63 18.24
C ASP A 139 2.76 1.42 17.33
N GLN A 140 2.34 1.60 16.09
CA GLN A 140 2.11 0.53 15.12
C GLN A 140 3.35 0.29 14.23
N VAL A 141 3.50 -0.94 13.74
CA VAL A 141 4.63 -1.36 12.90
C VAL A 141 4.11 -1.85 11.55
N TYR A 142 4.26 -1.02 10.52
CA TYR A 142 3.98 -1.42 9.15
C TYR A 142 5.24 -2.00 8.50
N ILE A 143 5.16 -3.27 8.08
CA ILE A 143 6.22 -4.01 7.40
C ILE A 143 5.82 -4.18 5.93
N GLN A 144 6.57 -3.53 5.05
CA GLN A 144 6.44 -3.67 3.61
C GLN A 144 7.36 -4.79 3.12
N LEU A 145 6.79 -5.86 2.58
CA LEU A 145 7.56 -7.02 2.10
C LEU A 145 7.94 -6.92 0.62
N TRP A 146 7.29 -5.98 -0.09
CA TRP A 146 7.35 -5.93 -1.54
C TRP A 146 6.96 -7.28 -2.18
N HIS A 147 7.20 -7.46 -3.48
CA HIS A 147 6.68 -8.64 -4.18
C HIS A 147 7.60 -9.14 -5.31
N GLY A 148 8.88 -8.87 -5.20
CA GLY A 148 9.90 -9.35 -6.15
C GLY A 148 11.11 -8.44 -6.23
N THR A 149 12.20 -8.97 -6.79
CA THR A 149 13.39 -8.18 -7.08
C THR A 149 13.08 -7.14 -8.17
N PRO A 150 13.41 -5.87 -7.97
CA PRO A 150 13.13 -4.83 -8.96
C PRO A 150 13.93 -5.06 -10.25
N LEU A 151 13.23 -5.44 -11.32
CA LEU A 151 13.81 -5.54 -12.68
C LEU A 151 13.56 -4.28 -13.50
N LYS A 152 12.60 -3.47 -13.10
CA LYS A 152 12.26 -2.18 -13.72
C LYS A 152 12.56 -1.05 -12.77
N ARG A 153 12.81 0.13 -13.30
CA ARG A 153 12.90 1.35 -12.49
C ARG A 153 11.59 1.61 -11.76
N LEU A 154 11.69 1.94 -10.48
CA LEU A 154 10.55 2.21 -9.61
C LEU A 154 10.59 3.64 -9.09
N GLY A 155 9.46 4.19 -8.69
CA GLY A 155 9.35 5.41 -7.95
C GLY A 155 10.18 6.58 -8.49
N TYR A 156 11.10 7.04 -7.70
CA TYR A 156 11.98 8.17 -8.05
C TYR A 156 12.93 7.89 -9.20
N ASP A 157 13.24 6.62 -9.48
CA ASP A 157 14.12 6.20 -10.56
C ASP A 157 13.43 6.11 -11.92
N ILE A 158 12.10 6.25 -11.95
CA ILE A 158 11.33 6.21 -13.19
C ILE A 158 11.62 7.46 -14.01
N ASN A 159 12.07 7.23 -15.23
CA ASN A 159 12.28 8.29 -16.23
C ASN A 159 11.19 8.18 -17.30
N ILE A 160 10.10 8.92 -17.12
CA ILE A 160 8.98 8.98 -18.07
C ILE A 160 8.93 10.33 -18.75
N SER A 161 8.52 10.31 -20.04
CA SER A 161 8.16 11.52 -20.79
C SER A 161 6.88 12.15 -20.21
N ASP A 162 6.71 13.47 -20.36
CA ASP A 162 5.56 14.23 -19.90
C ASP A 162 4.20 13.81 -20.51
N ASN A 163 4.22 12.85 -21.46
CA ASN A 163 3.03 12.31 -22.12
C ASN A 163 2.49 11.02 -21.47
N ALA A 164 3.07 10.56 -20.36
CA ALA A 164 2.61 9.36 -19.67
C ALA A 164 1.31 9.60 -18.88
N MET A 165 0.50 8.55 -18.68
CA MET A 165 -0.76 8.60 -17.93
C MET A 165 -0.61 9.11 -16.49
N ASN A 166 0.58 8.96 -15.89
CA ASN A 166 0.96 9.54 -14.60
C ASN A 166 2.19 10.42 -14.80
N SER A 167 2.15 11.64 -14.29
CA SER A 167 3.30 12.52 -14.30
C SER A 167 4.40 12.00 -13.36
N LYS A 168 5.65 12.39 -13.61
CA LYS A 168 6.79 12.07 -12.73
C LYS A 168 6.55 12.54 -11.29
N SER A 169 5.93 13.71 -11.12
CA SER A 169 5.57 14.26 -9.80
C SER A 169 4.52 13.42 -9.08
N GLU A 170 3.51 12.90 -9.76
CA GLU A 170 2.48 12.05 -9.18
C GLU A 170 3.04 10.70 -8.71
N ILE A 171 3.97 10.13 -9.47
CA ILE A 171 4.66 8.90 -9.07
C ILE A 171 5.52 9.13 -7.83
N ARG A 172 6.32 10.18 -7.84
CA ARG A 172 7.17 10.55 -6.70
C ARG A 172 6.36 10.82 -5.44
N GLU A 173 5.25 11.53 -5.56
CA GLU A 173 4.36 11.78 -4.42
C GLU A 173 3.79 10.48 -3.83
N LYS A 174 3.39 9.53 -4.67
CA LYS A 174 2.93 8.20 -4.21
C LYS A 174 4.02 7.46 -3.43
N TYR A 175 5.25 7.47 -3.93
CA TYR A 175 6.36 6.78 -3.25
C TYR A 175 6.77 7.50 -1.96
N LYS A 176 6.72 8.83 -1.94
CA LYS A 176 6.95 9.64 -0.73
C LYS A 176 5.92 9.32 0.36
N VAL A 177 4.63 9.29 0.00
CA VAL A 177 3.55 8.91 0.94
C VAL A 177 3.74 7.49 1.44
N ASP A 178 4.10 6.55 0.59
CA ASP A 178 4.36 5.17 0.96
C ASP A 178 5.56 5.06 1.91
N ALA A 179 6.67 5.75 1.57
CA ALA A 179 7.87 5.82 2.43
C ALA A 179 7.58 6.38 3.82
N SER A 180 6.61 7.27 3.98
CA SER A 180 6.24 7.83 5.29
C SER A 180 5.48 6.85 6.19
N LYS A 181 4.93 5.76 5.62
CA LYS A 181 4.04 4.84 6.34
C LYS A 181 4.76 3.62 6.89
N PHE A 182 5.60 2.95 6.11
CA PHE A 182 6.23 1.71 6.58
C PHE A 182 7.35 2.00 7.60
N LYS A 183 7.41 1.16 8.63
CA LYS A 183 8.53 1.14 9.59
C LYS A 183 9.72 0.42 8.99
N TYR A 184 9.44 -0.68 8.26
CA TYR A 184 10.45 -1.49 7.60
C TYR A 184 10.02 -1.88 6.19
N ILE A 185 11.00 -2.02 5.29
CA ILE A 185 10.85 -2.65 3.98
C ILE A 185 11.88 -3.78 3.86
N LEU A 186 11.42 -5.00 3.52
CA LEU A 186 12.30 -6.15 3.36
C LEU A 186 12.90 -6.19 1.95
N ALA A 187 14.21 -6.33 1.91
CA ALA A 187 14.96 -6.54 0.69
C ALA A 187 15.53 -7.98 0.66
N PRO A 188 15.39 -8.69 -0.47
CA PRO A 188 15.90 -10.06 -0.61
C PRO A 188 17.42 -10.13 -0.82
N SER A 189 18.05 -9.02 -1.14
CA SER A 189 19.47 -8.91 -1.43
C SER A 189 19.94 -7.47 -1.36
N HIS A 190 21.25 -7.27 -1.29
CA HIS A 190 21.86 -5.94 -1.32
C HIS A 190 21.46 -5.13 -2.57
N PHE A 191 21.44 -5.77 -3.73
CA PHE A 191 20.94 -5.13 -4.96
C PHE A 191 19.52 -4.59 -4.81
N ALA A 192 18.61 -5.37 -4.23
CA ALA A 192 17.23 -4.92 -4.02
C ALA A 192 17.14 -3.81 -2.96
N ALA A 193 17.97 -3.87 -1.91
CA ALA A 193 18.05 -2.84 -0.89
C ALA A 193 18.46 -1.49 -1.49
N GLU A 194 19.52 -1.43 -2.29
CA GLU A 194 19.92 -0.23 -3.01
C GLU A 194 18.79 0.33 -3.89
N LYS A 195 18.07 -0.55 -4.62
CA LYS A 195 16.95 -0.12 -5.46
C LYS A 195 15.76 0.40 -4.66
N PHE A 196 15.50 -0.16 -3.47
CA PHE A 196 14.45 0.35 -2.58
C PHE A 196 14.85 1.69 -1.97
N ILE A 197 16.09 1.86 -1.53
CA ILE A 197 16.60 3.15 -1.03
C ILE A 197 16.42 4.25 -2.08
N SER A 198 16.84 4.01 -3.31
CA SER A 198 16.72 4.97 -4.41
C SER A 198 15.26 5.22 -4.81
N ALA A 199 14.48 4.15 -5.05
CA ALA A 199 13.11 4.25 -5.54
C ALA A 199 12.16 5.00 -4.60
N TRP A 200 12.30 4.82 -3.28
CA TRP A 200 11.53 5.53 -2.25
C TRP A 200 12.24 6.80 -1.75
N ASN A 201 13.41 7.14 -2.31
CA ASN A 201 14.22 8.30 -1.92
C ASN A 201 14.52 8.34 -0.42
N LEU A 202 14.82 7.18 0.16
CA LEU A 202 14.98 7.01 1.61
C LEU A 202 16.20 7.73 2.16
N GLU A 203 17.28 7.83 1.38
CA GLU A 203 18.49 8.57 1.76
C GLU A 203 18.17 10.06 2.00
N ALA A 204 17.42 10.69 1.10
CA ALA A 204 17.07 12.10 1.22
C ALA A 204 16.18 12.44 2.43
N ILE A 205 15.53 11.44 3.03
CA ILE A 205 14.69 11.59 4.22
C ILE A 205 15.30 10.93 5.46
N GLY A 206 16.58 10.49 5.38
CA GLY A 206 17.31 9.91 6.50
C GLY A 206 16.75 8.58 7.01
N ARG A 207 16.19 7.73 6.11
CA ARG A 207 15.50 6.48 6.49
C ARG A 207 16.06 5.23 5.81
N THR A 208 17.34 5.20 5.50
CA THR A 208 18.00 4.02 4.90
C THR A 208 18.03 2.82 5.84
N ASP A 209 18.01 3.04 7.14
CA ASP A 209 17.92 2.05 8.22
C ASP A 209 16.60 1.27 8.23
N THR A 210 15.58 1.74 7.52
CA THR A 210 14.30 1.05 7.39
C THR A 210 14.37 -0.16 6.44
N VAL A 211 15.41 -0.26 5.60
CA VAL A 211 15.59 -1.36 4.66
C VAL A 211 16.31 -2.52 5.35
N LEU A 212 15.65 -3.67 5.43
CA LEU A 212 16.18 -4.87 6.07
C LEU A 212 16.52 -5.93 5.02
N GLU A 213 17.79 -6.31 4.92
CA GLU A 213 18.27 -7.36 4.02
C GLU A 213 18.11 -8.74 4.66
N LEU A 214 16.91 -9.29 4.65
CA LEU A 214 16.56 -10.54 5.34
C LEU A 214 16.17 -11.70 4.39
N GLY A 215 16.25 -11.50 3.10
CA GLY A 215 15.75 -12.46 2.13
C GLY A 215 14.23 -12.36 1.92
N TYR A 216 13.70 -13.32 1.15
CA TYR A 216 12.25 -13.49 1.01
C TYR A 216 11.74 -14.48 2.05
N PRO A 217 10.64 -14.18 2.78
CA PRO A 217 10.00 -15.14 3.69
C PRO A 217 9.40 -16.37 2.99
N ARG A 218 9.10 -16.26 1.68
CA ARG A 218 8.57 -17.35 0.85
C ARG A 218 9.68 -18.21 0.25
#